data_5f129f92cc65db6c95065ea6a6868dc8
#
_entry.id   5f129f92cc65db6c95065ea6a6868dc8
#
_cell.length_a   1.000
_cell.length_b   1.000
_cell.length_c   1.000
_cell.angle_alpha   90.00
_cell.angle_beta   90.00
_cell.angle_gamma   90.00
#
_symmetry.space_group_name_H-M   'P 1'
#
loop_
_entity.id
_entity.type
_entity.pdbx_description
1 polymer ?
#
loop_
_entity_poly.entity_id
_entity_poly.type
_entity_poly.pdbx_seq_one_letter_code
_entity_poly.pdbx_strand_id
1 'polypeptide(L)'
;MEALINSNLDMSASIAGILNENPRPEHLQALKTFTAALRDKDFREAVEEQVFSQLLQVLTRLSDELQAARGPDEDLHSVNLQLQLAAECFRAQRNSCVQSTRNQSLLRNLGFLDVSVKLLNFLHTTSLESRDSIFETLRCGVQFLGNLAVGNQMCKDDIWQLSFPDLLLHLLSVDDEKTVNYTSMVFHTCLDEAKVEELSESENIQLALRVMELCRTQPDLDWTVLIATQHFLKSSALVENMYSRMSHHERVTLLELLFAQLREEDPEECGIPPSVARFLANCFKNGCGAVLTLATGSTSSEEVLQEALTVISLLDVLCEMTSDHRQFMFLQDHPDLLVSTVELLQQVHAVGKASKNIFSTAQNFSSLSGDGDSSSHSPVISFKAHLVRLIGNLCYSNTNNQNKVC
;
A
#
# COMPACT_ATOMS: atom_id res chain seq x y z
N MET A 1 -40.48 -19.14 -8.80
CA MET A 1 -40.95 -17.89 -8.17
C MET A 1 -41.54 -18.15 -6.78
N GLU A 2 -42.55 -18.99 -6.62
CA GLU A 2 -43.11 -19.34 -5.29
C GLU A 2 -42.10 -19.90 -4.29
N ALA A 3 -41.20 -20.78 -4.70
CA ALA A 3 -40.14 -21.31 -3.84
C ALA A 3 -39.16 -20.23 -3.33
N LEU A 4 -38.85 -19.21 -4.15
CA LEU A 4 -38.01 -18.08 -3.77
C LEU A 4 -38.72 -17.12 -2.80
N ILE A 5 -40.05 -16.90 -3.00
CA ILE A 5 -40.85 -16.07 -2.09
C ILE A 5 -40.98 -16.74 -0.72
N ASN A 6 -41.26 -18.04 -0.67
CA ASN A 6 -41.33 -18.79 0.58
C ASN A 6 -39.94 -18.78 1.30
N SER A 7 -38.85 -18.94 0.56
CA SER A 7 -37.49 -18.86 1.12
C SER A 7 -37.17 -17.48 1.72
N ASN A 8 -37.60 -16.38 1.09
CA ASN A 8 -37.44 -15.03 1.63
C ASN A 8 -38.25 -14.80 2.90
N LEU A 9 -39.46 -15.32 2.97
CA LEU A 9 -40.33 -15.23 4.17
C LEU A 9 -39.73 -16.02 5.35
N ASP A 10 -39.25 -17.24 5.11
CA ASP A 10 -38.61 -18.06 6.13
C ASP A 10 -37.31 -17.41 6.64
N MET A 11 -36.53 -16.77 5.75
CA MET A 11 -35.32 -16.04 6.14
C MET A 11 -35.63 -14.78 6.92
N SER A 12 -36.62 -14.00 6.50
CA SER A 12 -37.07 -12.82 7.24
C SER A 12 -37.53 -13.20 8.66
N ALA A 13 -38.27 -14.28 8.82
CA ALA A 13 -38.70 -14.78 10.13
C ALA A 13 -37.49 -15.22 10.99
N SER A 14 -36.53 -15.91 10.39
CA SER A 14 -35.31 -16.36 11.09
C SER A 14 -34.45 -15.17 11.56
N ILE A 15 -34.25 -14.13 10.73
CA ILE A 15 -33.50 -12.92 11.09
C ILE A 15 -34.27 -12.11 12.15
N ALA A 16 -35.59 -12.01 12.05
CA ALA A 16 -36.44 -11.38 13.07
C ALA A 16 -36.33 -12.07 14.44
N GLY A 17 -36.16 -13.38 14.48
CA GLY A 17 -35.83 -14.12 15.71
C GLY A 17 -34.59 -13.63 16.40
N ILE A 18 -33.52 -13.32 15.64
CA ILE A 18 -32.26 -12.79 16.19
C ILE A 18 -32.48 -11.42 16.84
N LEU A 19 -33.38 -10.59 16.34
CA LEU A 19 -33.66 -9.27 16.89
C LEU A 19 -34.39 -9.30 18.24
N ASN A 20 -35.18 -10.32 18.49
CA ASN A 20 -36.10 -10.38 19.65
C ASN A 20 -35.55 -11.23 20.80
N GLU A 21 -34.48 -11.98 20.57
CA GLU A 21 -33.94 -12.93 21.54
C GLU A 21 -32.45 -12.68 21.80
N ASN A 22 -31.94 -13.19 22.92
CA ASN A 22 -30.48 -13.17 23.15
C ASN A 22 -29.76 -14.03 22.11
N PRO A 23 -28.52 -13.65 21.73
CA PRO A 23 -27.71 -14.43 20.80
C PRO A 23 -27.62 -15.91 21.19
N ARG A 24 -27.87 -16.81 20.20
CA ARG A 24 -27.79 -18.26 20.35
C ARG A 24 -27.07 -18.90 19.16
N PRO A 25 -26.50 -20.11 19.31
CA PRO A 25 -25.85 -20.82 18.21
C PRO A 25 -26.77 -21.08 17.01
N GLU A 26 -28.10 -21.26 17.25
CA GLU A 26 -29.09 -21.47 16.20
C GLU A 26 -29.22 -20.23 15.28
N HIS A 27 -29.10 -19.02 15.85
CA HIS A 27 -29.08 -17.77 15.09
C HIS A 27 -27.87 -17.70 14.15
N LEU A 28 -26.70 -18.13 14.62
CA LEU A 28 -25.50 -18.19 13.77
C LEU A 28 -25.70 -19.18 12.62
N GLN A 29 -26.35 -20.34 12.88
CA GLN A 29 -26.61 -21.32 11.84
C GLN A 29 -27.63 -20.79 10.80
N ALA A 30 -28.64 -20.04 11.22
CA ALA A 30 -29.59 -19.40 10.32
C ALA A 30 -28.89 -18.39 9.40
N LEU A 31 -28.04 -17.52 9.96
CA LEU A 31 -27.25 -16.56 9.16
C LEU A 31 -26.30 -17.28 8.19
N LYS A 32 -25.63 -18.36 8.60
CA LYS A 32 -24.78 -19.16 7.70
C LYS A 32 -25.57 -19.73 6.52
N THR A 33 -26.79 -20.19 6.77
CA THR A 33 -27.66 -20.69 5.71
C THR A 33 -28.03 -19.58 4.74
N PHE A 34 -28.37 -18.39 5.24
CA PHE A 34 -28.66 -17.20 4.42
C PHE A 34 -27.43 -16.78 3.61
N THR A 35 -26.26 -16.69 4.25
CA THR A 35 -24.98 -16.36 3.59
C THR A 35 -24.65 -17.34 2.45
N ALA A 36 -24.92 -18.63 2.66
CA ALA A 36 -24.71 -19.66 1.64
C ALA A 36 -25.68 -19.48 0.45
N ALA A 37 -26.95 -19.20 0.73
CA ALA A 37 -27.96 -18.96 -0.31
C ALA A 37 -27.61 -17.74 -1.19
N LEU A 38 -27.02 -16.68 -0.62
CA LEU A 38 -26.59 -15.49 -1.35
C LEU A 38 -25.46 -15.75 -2.37
N ARG A 39 -24.84 -16.92 -2.41
CA ARG A 39 -23.90 -17.32 -3.46
C ARG A 39 -24.61 -17.59 -4.77
N ASP A 40 -25.89 -18.04 -4.72
CA ASP A 40 -26.72 -18.17 -5.90
C ASP A 40 -27.14 -16.79 -6.43
N LYS A 41 -26.97 -16.56 -7.72
CA LYS A 41 -27.25 -15.26 -8.34
C LYS A 41 -28.72 -14.91 -8.31
N ASP A 42 -29.59 -15.86 -8.63
CA ASP A 42 -31.02 -15.61 -8.76
C ASP A 42 -31.64 -15.35 -7.38
N PHE A 43 -31.19 -16.08 -6.35
CA PHE A 43 -31.55 -15.81 -4.97
C PHE A 43 -31.09 -14.43 -4.52
N ARG A 44 -29.82 -14.08 -4.76
CA ARG A 44 -29.22 -12.81 -4.37
C ARG A 44 -29.96 -11.59 -4.96
N GLU A 45 -30.34 -11.69 -6.24
CA GLU A 45 -31.11 -10.62 -6.91
C GLU A 45 -32.59 -10.56 -6.48
N ALA A 46 -33.11 -11.64 -5.93
CA ALA A 46 -34.52 -11.75 -5.49
C ALA A 46 -34.72 -11.37 -4.00
N VAL A 47 -33.63 -11.15 -3.24
CA VAL A 47 -33.73 -10.75 -1.82
C VAL A 47 -34.41 -9.39 -1.70
N GLU A 48 -35.42 -9.32 -0.84
CA GLU A 48 -36.22 -8.12 -0.59
C GLU A 48 -35.47 -7.15 0.35
N GLU A 49 -35.74 -5.86 0.18
CA GLU A 49 -35.18 -4.78 1.01
C GLU A 49 -35.45 -5.00 2.51
N GLN A 50 -36.63 -5.54 2.85
CA GLN A 50 -36.99 -5.82 4.23
C GLN A 50 -36.00 -6.76 4.93
N VAL A 51 -35.49 -7.79 4.22
CA VAL A 51 -34.52 -8.74 4.76
C VAL A 51 -33.22 -8.03 5.07
N PHE A 52 -32.76 -7.14 4.18
CA PHE A 52 -31.58 -6.32 4.45
C PHE A 52 -31.80 -5.32 5.58
N SER A 53 -32.97 -4.69 5.67
CA SER A 53 -33.31 -3.80 6.78
C SER A 53 -33.26 -4.52 8.14
N GLN A 54 -33.75 -5.74 8.22
CA GLN A 54 -33.63 -6.57 9.41
C GLN A 54 -32.19 -6.95 9.72
N LEU A 55 -31.40 -7.31 8.70
CA LEU A 55 -29.98 -7.63 8.87
C LEU A 55 -29.18 -6.42 9.38
N LEU A 56 -29.52 -5.21 8.91
CA LEU A 56 -28.94 -3.96 9.44
C LEU A 56 -29.26 -3.76 10.93
N GLN A 57 -30.52 -3.99 11.33
CA GLN A 57 -30.92 -3.89 12.73
C GLN A 57 -30.16 -4.90 13.60
N VAL A 58 -29.96 -6.14 13.12
CA VAL A 58 -29.12 -7.14 13.80
C VAL A 58 -27.69 -6.62 13.98
N LEU A 59 -27.06 -6.13 12.91
CA LEU A 59 -25.68 -5.63 12.97
C LEU A 59 -25.57 -4.41 13.90
N THR A 60 -26.53 -3.50 13.86
CA THR A 60 -26.59 -2.32 14.74
C THR A 60 -26.66 -2.75 16.22
N ARG A 61 -27.59 -3.65 16.54
CA ARG A 61 -27.72 -4.20 17.89
C ARG A 61 -26.44 -4.85 18.37
N LEU A 62 -25.83 -5.74 17.57
CA LEU A 62 -24.57 -6.40 17.91
C LEU A 62 -23.43 -5.38 18.12
N SER A 63 -23.38 -4.34 17.28
CA SER A 63 -22.40 -3.27 17.42
C SER A 63 -22.57 -2.52 18.75
N ASP A 64 -23.79 -2.20 19.14
CA ASP A 64 -24.08 -1.49 20.39
C ASP A 64 -23.82 -2.37 21.63
N GLU A 65 -24.21 -3.65 21.58
CA GLU A 65 -23.94 -4.62 22.64
C GLU A 65 -22.44 -4.85 22.84
N LEU A 66 -21.66 -5.05 21.75
CA LEU A 66 -20.20 -5.21 21.83
C LEU A 66 -19.51 -3.97 22.36
N GLN A 67 -19.99 -2.76 22.04
CA GLN A 67 -19.45 -1.50 22.59
C GLN A 67 -19.80 -1.28 24.06
N ALA A 68 -20.94 -1.82 24.50
CA ALA A 68 -21.32 -1.79 25.91
C ALA A 68 -20.50 -2.79 26.75
N ALA A 69 -20.06 -3.87 26.14
CA ALA A 69 -19.25 -4.95 26.72
C ALA A 69 -17.82 -4.50 27.05
N ARG A 70 -17.61 -3.72 28.11
CA ARG A 70 -16.30 -3.15 28.49
C ARG A 70 -15.76 -3.65 29.83
N GLY A 71 -16.44 -4.59 30.49
CA GLY A 71 -16.08 -5.02 31.84
C GLY A 71 -15.30 -6.35 31.88
N PRO A 72 -14.43 -6.55 32.91
CA PRO A 72 -13.74 -7.84 33.10
C PRO A 72 -14.65 -8.99 33.53
N ASP A 73 -15.92 -8.72 33.82
CA ASP A 73 -16.91 -9.70 34.31
C ASP A 73 -17.83 -10.22 33.18
N GLU A 74 -17.59 -9.87 31.92
CA GLU A 74 -18.45 -10.31 30.84
C GLU A 74 -18.16 -11.76 30.42
N ASP A 75 -19.25 -12.48 30.10
CA ASP A 75 -19.16 -13.84 29.59
C ASP A 75 -18.48 -13.87 28.22
N LEU A 76 -17.21 -14.26 28.23
CA LEU A 76 -16.39 -14.40 27.02
C LEU A 76 -17.08 -15.24 25.94
N HIS A 77 -17.90 -16.23 26.33
CA HIS A 77 -18.64 -17.07 25.39
C HIS A 77 -19.72 -16.25 24.66
N SER A 78 -20.42 -15.37 25.40
CA SER A 78 -21.42 -14.45 24.82
C SER A 78 -20.78 -13.47 23.83
N VAL A 79 -19.67 -12.84 24.21
CA VAL A 79 -18.91 -11.92 23.34
C VAL A 79 -18.43 -12.61 22.08
N ASN A 80 -17.86 -13.82 22.19
CA ASN A 80 -17.43 -14.60 21.03
C ASN A 80 -18.58 -14.91 20.08
N LEU A 81 -19.76 -15.25 20.59
CA LEU A 81 -20.93 -15.53 19.76
C LEU A 81 -21.41 -14.25 19.05
N GLN A 82 -21.43 -13.11 19.73
CA GLN A 82 -21.76 -11.81 19.14
C GLN A 82 -20.81 -11.43 18.01
N LEU A 83 -19.48 -11.61 18.19
CA LEU A 83 -18.47 -11.40 17.16
C LEU A 83 -18.69 -12.34 15.95
N GLN A 84 -18.97 -13.62 16.19
CA GLN A 84 -19.27 -14.58 15.12
C GLN A 84 -20.53 -14.21 14.33
N LEU A 85 -21.57 -13.74 15.01
CA LEU A 85 -22.79 -13.24 14.37
C LEU A 85 -22.51 -11.99 13.53
N ALA A 86 -21.74 -11.05 14.05
CA ALA A 86 -21.35 -9.85 13.32
C ALA A 86 -20.50 -10.20 12.07
N ALA A 87 -19.53 -11.12 12.21
CA ALA A 87 -18.75 -11.63 11.09
C ALA A 87 -19.65 -12.26 10.02
N GLU A 88 -20.67 -13.03 10.44
CA GLU A 88 -21.58 -13.67 9.50
C GLU A 88 -22.53 -12.67 8.83
N CYS A 89 -22.95 -11.61 9.53
CA CYS A 89 -23.66 -10.47 8.92
C CYS A 89 -22.80 -9.83 7.83
N PHE A 90 -21.54 -9.57 8.09
CA PHE A 90 -20.61 -9.03 7.08
C PHE A 90 -20.42 -9.98 5.89
N ARG A 91 -20.34 -11.29 6.10
CA ARG A 91 -20.28 -12.27 5.01
C ARG A 91 -21.52 -12.26 4.15
N ALA A 92 -22.71 -12.16 4.76
CA ALA A 92 -23.97 -12.05 4.04
C ALA A 92 -23.99 -10.79 3.15
N GLN A 93 -23.64 -9.63 3.71
CA GLN A 93 -23.55 -8.37 2.97
C GLN A 93 -22.53 -8.45 1.85
N ARG A 94 -21.31 -8.97 2.12
CA ARG A 94 -20.27 -9.18 1.12
C ARG A 94 -20.77 -10.03 -0.05
N ASN A 95 -21.44 -11.15 0.24
CA ASN A 95 -21.95 -12.05 -0.79
C ASN A 95 -23.10 -11.41 -1.57
N SER A 96 -23.95 -10.58 -0.94
CA SER A 96 -25.03 -9.87 -1.61
C SER A 96 -24.55 -8.83 -2.61
N CYS A 97 -23.35 -8.24 -2.41
CA CYS A 97 -22.75 -7.25 -3.30
C CYS A 97 -22.10 -7.85 -4.55
N VAL A 98 -21.84 -9.16 -4.59
CA VAL A 98 -21.09 -9.79 -5.70
C VAL A 98 -21.82 -9.61 -7.01
N GLN A 99 -21.24 -8.83 -7.93
CA GLN A 99 -21.80 -8.53 -9.26
C GLN A 99 -23.27 -8.01 -9.23
N SER A 100 -23.64 -7.28 -8.16
CA SER A 100 -24.97 -6.72 -7.97
C SER A 100 -24.92 -5.25 -7.56
N THR A 101 -24.91 -4.35 -8.55
CA THR A 101 -24.95 -2.90 -8.30
C THR A 101 -26.26 -2.47 -7.62
N ARG A 102 -27.35 -3.23 -7.85
CA ARG A 102 -28.62 -3.03 -7.13
C ARG A 102 -28.42 -3.20 -5.63
N ASN A 103 -27.86 -4.32 -5.20
CA ASN A 103 -27.66 -4.60 -3.79
C ASN A 103 -26.62 -3.69 -3.16
N GLN A 104 -25.53 -3.36 -3.87
CA GLN A 104 -24.56 -2.35 -3.41
C GLN A 104 -25.26 -1.02 -3.09
N SER A 105 -26.07 -0.50 -4.03
CA SER A 105 -26.80 0.75 -3.85
C SER A 105 -27.85 0.66 -2.74
N LEU A 106 -28.54 -0.47 -2.62
CA LEU A 106 -29.51 -0.71 -1.56
C LEU A 106 -28.86 -0.71 -0.17
N LEU A 107 -27.78 -1.47 0.02
CA LEU A 107 -27.06 -1.52 1.30
C LEU A 107 -26.48 -0.15 1.68
N ARG A 108 -25.94 0.58 0.70
CA ARG A 108 -25.50 1.96 0.89
C ARG A 108 -26.64 2.85 1.40
N ASN A 109 -27.80 2.83 0.73
CA ASN A 109 -28.95 3.68 1.07
C ASN A 109 -29.61 3.31 2.41
N LEU A 110 -29.53 2.06 2.82
CA LEU A 110 -30.00 1.61 4.13
C LEU A 110 -29.07 2.04 5.29
N GLY A 111 -27.84 2.49 5.02
CA GLY A 111 -26.90 2.95 6.05
C GLY A 111 -26.00 1.85 6.63
N PHE A 112 -25.82 0.74 5.90
CA PHE A 112 -24.90 -0.32 6.36
C PHE A 112 -23.47 0.17 6.52
N LEU A 113 -23.04 1.13 5.72
CA LEU A 113 -21.68 1.63 5.75
C LEU A 113 -21.35 2.33 7.08
N ASP A 114 -22.25 3.18 7.58
CA ASP A 114 -22.04 3.89 8.85
C ASP A 114 -21.89 2.93 10.03
N VAL A 115 -22.77 1.92 10.10
CA VAL A 115 -22.73 0.92 11.17
C VAL A 115 -21.48 0.05 11.05
N SER A 116 -21.09 -0.30 9.83
CA SER A 116 -19.88 -1.10 9.57
C SER A 116 -18.61 -0.35 9.99
N VAL A 117 -18.46 0.90 9.57
CA VAL A 117 -17.30 1.73 9.93
C VAL A 117 -17.24 1.95 11.45
N LYS A 118 -18.40 2.22 12.09
CA LYS A 118 -18.48 2.34 13.55
C LYS A 118 -18.00 1.07 14.27
N LEU A 119 -18.44 -0.10 13.82
CA LEU A 119 -18.04 -1.38 14.41
C LEU A 119 -16.56 -1.68 14.16
N LEU A 120 -16.05 -1.46 12.94
CA LEU A 120 -14.63 -1.67 12.61
C LEU A 120 -13.72 -0.75 13.44
N ASN A 121 -14.09 0.52 13.62
CA ASN A 121 -13.38 1.46 14.50
C ASN A 121 -13.36 1.00 15.96
N PHE A 122 -14.44 0.43 16.46
CA PHE A 122 -14.47 -0.14 17.79
C PHE A 122 -13.55 -1.36 17.91
N LEU A 123 -13.64 -2.29 16.97
CA LEU A 123 -12.93 -3.57 17.06
C LEU A 123 -11.41 -3.42 17.02
N HIS A 124 -10.85 -2.45 16.31
CA HIS A 124 -9.40 -2.26 16.27
C HIS A 124 -8.84 -1.67 17.58
N THR A 125 -9.69 -0.97 18.37
CA THR A 125 -9.27 -0.33 19.64
C THR A 125 -9.60 -1.15 20.89
N THR A 126 -10.39 -2.21 20.73
CA THR A 126 -10.90 -2.97 21.87
C THR A 126 -9.83 -3.85 22.51
N SER A 127 -9.88 -3.95 23.84
CA SER A 127 -9.06 -4.86 24.63
C SER A 127 -9.75 -6.18 24.96
N LEU A 128 -10.82 -6.54 24.25
CA LEU A 128 -11.53 -7.80 24.45
C LEU A 128 -10.58 -8.99 24.24
N GLU A 129 -10.68 -10.02 25.08
CA GLU A 129 -9.78 -11.19 25.07
C GLU A 129 -9.99 -12.13 23.87
N SER A 130 -10.97 -11.86 23.01
CA SER A 130 -11.38 -12.68 21.86
C SER A 130 -10.64 -12.36 20.57
N ARG A 131 -9.30 -12.26 20.59
CA ARG A 131 -8.46 -11.76 19.49
C ARG A 131 -8.77 -12.40 18.13
N ASP A 132 -8.88 -13.74 18.08
CA ASP A 132 -9.15 -14.46 16.80
C ASP A 132 -10.51 -14.12 16.22
N SER A 133 -11.55 -14.02 17.07
CA SER A 133 -12.91 -13.64 16.64
C SER A 133 -12.99 -12.18 16.21
N ILE A 134 -12.20 -11.29 16.85
CA ILE A 134 -12.06 -9.89 16.45
C ILE A 134 -11.45 -9.81 15.05
N PHE A 135 -10.31 -10.47 14.81
CA PHE A 135 -9.66 -10.47 13.49
C PHE A 135 -10.55 -11.08 12.42
N GLU A 136 -11.29 -12.16 12.73
CA GLU A 136 -12.25 -12.73 11.80
C GLU A 136 -13.34 -11.71 11.43
N THR A 137 -13.86 -10.97 12.41
CA THR A 137 -14.89 -9.95 12.18
C THR A 137 -14.32 -8.77 11.38
N LEU A 138 -13.12 -8.29 11.69
CA LEU A 138 -12.41 -7.27 10.91
C LEU A 138 -12.22 -7.69 9.46
N ARG A 139 -11.71 -8.90 9.22
CA ARG A 139 -11.53 -9.46 7.86
C ARG A 139 -12.82 -9.47 7.07
N CYS A 140 -13.93 -9.93 7.69
CA CYS A 140 -15.23 -10.00 7.04
C CYS A 140 -15.79 -8.62 6.72
N GLY A 141 -15.65 -7.67 7.65
CA GLY A 141 -16.11 -6.29 7.46
C GLY A 141 -15.33 -5.58 6.34
N VAL A 142 -13.99 -5.72 6.33
CA VAL A 142 -13.15 -5.12 5.26
C VAL A 142 -13.46 -5.75 3.90
N GLN A 143 -13.66 -7.08 3.84
CA GLN A 143 -14.09 -7.74 2.59
C GLN A 143 -15.47 -7.27 2.11
N PHE A 144 -16.39 -6.96 3.04
CA PHE A 144 -17.68 -6.35 2.69
C PHE A 144 -17.46 -4.97 2.05
N LEU A 145 -16.63 -4.10 2.65
CA LEU A 145 -16.31 -2.79 2.07
C LEU A 145 -15.73 -2.93 0.65
N GLY A 146 -14.83 -3.88 0.44
CA GLY A 146 -14.27 -4.17 -0.88
C GLY A 146 -15.33 -4.53 -1.91
N ASN A 147 -16.22 -5.48 -1.60
CA ASN A 147 -17.28 -5.88 -2.52
C ASN A 147 -18.33 -4.79 -2.73
N LEU A 148 -18.53 -3.91 -1.75
CA LEU A 148 -19.41 -2.75 -1.87
C LEU A 148 -18.82 -1.71 -2.84
N ALA A 149 -17.50 -1.54 -2.84
CA ALA A 149 -16.77 -0.57 -3.66
C ALA A 149 -16.65 -0.97 -5.13
N VAL A 150 -16.50 -2.28 -5.43
CA VAL A 150 -16.18 -2.76 -6.78
C VAL A 150 -17.24 -2.36 -7.79
N GLY A 151 -16.85 -1.56 -8.81
CA GLY A 151 -17.73 -1.13 -9.90
C GLY A 151 -18.78 -0.09 -9.50
N ASN A 152 -18.70 0.50 -8.30
CA ASN A 152 -19.67 1.48 -7.80
C ASN A 152 -18.98 2.72 -7.23
N GLN A 153 -18.90 3.79 -8.03
CA GLN A 153 -18.19 5.01 -7.64
C GLN A 153 -18.77 5.68 -6.40
N MET A 154 -20.11 5.73 -6.27
CA MET A 154 -20.75 6.34 -5.10
C MET A 154 -20.39 5.60 -3.80
N CYS A 155 -20.33 4.27 -3.85
CA CYS A 155 -19.88 3.48 -2.69
C CYS A 155 -18.40 3.71 -2.39
N LYS A 156 -17.53 3.84 -3.40
CA LYS A 156 -16.11 4.16 -3.20
C LYS A 156 -15.93 5.51 -2.50
N ASP A 157 -16.69 6.52 -2.91
CA ASP A 157 -16.61 7.86 -2.36
C ASP A 157 -17.12 7.92 -0.91
N ASP A 158 -18.21 7.23 -0.60
CA ASP A 158 -18.72 7.15 0.76
C ASP A 158 -17.77 6.35 1.68
N ILE A 159 -17.21 5.23 1.19
CA ILE A 159 -16.18 4.47 1.94
C ILE A 159 -14.98 5.35 2.24
N TRP A 160 -14.50 6.10 1.25
CA TRP A 160 -13.41 7.05 1.43
C TRP A 160 -13.76 8.08 2.51
N GLN A 161 -14.86 8.77 2.35
CA GLN A 161 -15.29 9.83 3.27
C GLN A 161 -15.39 9.35 4.74
N LEU A 162 -15.83 8.12 4.97
CA LEU A 162 -16.03 7.58 6.32
C LEU A 162 -14.79 6.88 6.91
N SER A 163 -13.86 6.43 6.06
CA SER A 163 -12.72 5.61 6.49
C SER A 163 -11.37 6.34 6.44
N PHE A 164 -11.26 7.38 5.61
CA PHE A 164 -10.03 8.15 5.42
C PHE A 164 -9.87 9.27 6.44
N PRO A 165 -8.68 9.52 6.95
CA PRO A 165 -7.50 8.64 6.85
C PRO A 165 -7.43 7.59 7.97
N ASP A 166 -8.15 7.82 9.09
CA ASP A 166 -7.92 7.18 10.38
C ASP A 166 -8.20 5.67 10.38
N LEU A 167 -9.40 5.26 9.92
CA LEU A 167 -9.74 3.84 9.91
C LEU A 167 -8.82 3.04 9.00
N LEU A 168 -8.48 3.57 7.80
CA LEU A 168 -7.56 2.92 6.88
C LEU A 168 -6.17 2.76 7.50
N LEU A 169 -5.64 3.80 8.13
CA LEU A 169 -4.35 3.76 8.82
C LEU A 169 -4.33 2.72 9.94
N HIS A 170 -5.40 2.69 10.75
CA HIS A 170 -5.53 1.73 11.84
C HIS A 170 -5.60 0.29 11.32
N LEU A 171 -6.44 0.02 10.33
CA LEU A 171 -6.59 -1.32 9.75
C LEU A 171 -5.32 -1.82 9.05
N LEU A 172 -4.53 -0.93 8.44
CA LEU A 172 -3.20 -1.26 7.88
C LEU A 172 -2.15 -1.49 8.97
N SER A 173 -2.44 -1.16 10.23
CA SER A 173 -1.50 -1.27 11.36
C SER A 173 -1.83 -2.41 12.31
N VAL A 174 -2.91 -3.16 12.09
CA VAL A 174 -3.25 -4.33 12.93
C VAL A 174 -2.25 -5.46 12.72
N ASP A 175 -2.03 -6.25 13.78
CA ASP A 175 -1.17 -7.44 13.74
C ASP A 175 -1.95 -8.65 13.20
N ASP A 176 -2.47 -8.50 11.97
CA ASP A 176 -3.15 -9.55 11.21
C ASP A 176 -2.98 -9.31 9.70
N GLU A 177 -2.09 -10.08 9.10
CA GLU A 177 -1.70 -9.96 7.69
C GLU A 177 -2.90 -9.99 6.73
N LYS A 178 -3.91 -10.84 7.00
CA LYS A 178 -5.10 -10.93 6.16
C LYS A 178 -5.95 -9.66 6.20
N THR A 179 -6.10 -9.05 7.39
CA THR A 179 -6.80 -7.75 7.51
C THR A 179 -6.04 -6.67 6.77
N VAL A 180 -4.72 -6.61 6.92
CA VAL A 180 -3.85 -5.67 6.19
C VAL A 180 -4.01 -5.84 4.68
N ASN A 181 -3.93 -7.08 4.18
CA ASN A 181 -4.08 -7.37 2.76
C ASN A 181 -5.45 -6.95 2.19
N TYR A 182 -6.55 -7.28 2.88
CA TYR A 182 -7.88 -6.86 2.45
C TYR A 182 -8.07 -5.35 2.54
N THR A 183 -7.50 -4.69 3.54
CA THR A 183 -7.54 -3.23 3.65
C THR A 183 -6.78 -2.57 2.51
N SER A 184 -5.60 -3.07 2.15
CA SER A 184 -4.83 -2.60 0.99
C SER A 184 -5.62 -2.74 -0.31
N MET A 185 -6.34 -3.86 -0.50
CA MET A 185 -7.24 -4.06 -1.64
C MET A 185 -8.36 -3.01 -1.67
N VAL A 186 -9.02 -2.73 -0.54
CA VAL A 186 -10.09 -1.71 -0.45
C VAL A 186 -9.51 -0.33 -0.74
N PHE A 187 -8.37 -0.01 -0.16
CA PHE A 187 -7.68 1.26 -0.37
C PHE A 187 -7.35 1.47 -1.85
N HIS A 188 -6.69 0.49 -2.50
CA HIS A 188 -6.43 0.52 -3.93
C HIS A 188 -7.71 0.71 -4.76
N THR A 189 -8.78 -0.01 -4.42
CA THR A 189 -10.06 0.04 -5.16
C THR A 189 -10.71 1.43 -5.09
N CYS A 190 -10.54 2.15 -3.98
CA CYS A 190 -11.12 3.47 -3.76
C CYS A 190 -10.29 4.61 -4.33
N LEU A 191 -8.97 4.43 -4.54
CA LEU A 191 -8.07 5.48 -5.01
C LEU A 191 -8.42 5.97 -6.42
N ASP A 192 -8.32 7.29 -6.61
CA ASP A 192 -8.30 8.04 -7.85
C ASP A 192 -7.38 9.26 -7.71
N GLU A 193 -7.20 10.07 -8.75
CA GLU A 193 -6.31 11.24 -8.72
C GLU A 193 -6.64 12.23 -7.61
N ALA A 194 -7.92 12.55 -7.41
CA ALA A 194 -8.35 13.52 -6.39
C ALA A 194 -8.02 13.03 -4.97
N LYS A 195 -8.22 11.74 -4.71
CA LYS A 195 -7.89 11.11 -3.42
C LYS A 195 -6.38 11.01 -3.18
N VAL A 196 -5.59 10.85 -4.24
CA VAL A 196 -4.12 10.91 -4.15
C VAL A 196 -3.64 12.32 -3.84
N GLU A 197 -4.30 13.36 -4.38
CA GLU A 197 -4.01 14.75 -4.00
C GLU A 197 -4.33 15.00 -2.52
N GLU A 198 -5.49 14.56 -2.04
CA GLU A 198 -5.88 14.64 -0.63
C GLU A 198 -4.89 13.88 0.29
N LEU A 199 -4.40 12.71 -0.16
CA LEU A 199 -3.39 11.92 0.55
C LEU A 199 -2.02 12.64 0.61
N SER A 200 -1.72 13.52 -0.35
CA SER A 200 -0.48 14.28 -0.38
C SER A 200 -0.42 15.42 0.63
N GLU A 201 -1.52 15.76 1.27
CA GLU A 201 -1.57 16.78 2.31
C GLU A 201 -0.77 16.34 3.56
N SER A 202 -0.18 17.33 4.23
CA SER A 202 0.73 17.09 5.36
C SER A 202 0.12 16.31 6.52
N GLU A 203 -1.17 16.45 6.73
CA GLU A 203 -1.93 15.79 7.79
C GLU A 203 -2.26 14.32 7.45
N ASN A 204 -2.36 13.99 6.17
CA ASN A 204 -2.79 12.68 5.70
C ASN A 204 -1.62 11.76 5.30
N ILE A 205 -0.41 12.30 5.17
CA ILE A 205 0.77 11.62 4.63
C ILE A 205 1.13 10.33 5.38
N GLN A 206 0.75 10.20 6.65
CA GLN A 206 1.05 9.01 7.46
C GLN A 206 0.47 7.73 6.86
N LEU A 207 -0.69 7.83 6.20
CA LEU A 207 -1.29 6.68 5.51
C LEU A 207 -0.42 6.23 4.32
N ALA A 208 0.13 7.17 3.54
CA ALA A 208 1.03 6.84 2.43
C ALA A 208 2.36 6.26 2.94
N LEU A 209 2.94 6.83 4.01
CA LEU A 209 4.15 6.30 4.63
C LEU A 209 3.93 4.88 5.17
N ARG A 210 2.76 4.60 5.75
CA ARG A 210 2.42 3.25 6.21
C ARG A 210 2.37 2.23 5.06
N VAL A 211 1.83 2.60 3.90
CA VAL A 211 1.85 1.75 2.70
C VAL A 211 3.30 1.47 2.27
N MET A 212 4.17 2.48 2.24
CA MET A 212 5.58 2.30 1.88
C MET A 212 6.33 1.42 2.88
N GLU A 213 6.03 1.56 4.17
CA GLU A 213 6.57 0.65 5.19
C GLU A 213 6.13 -0.80 4.97
N LEU A 214 4.86 -1.02 4.58
CA LEU A 214 4.35 -2.34 4.24
C LEU A 214 5.01 -2.91 2.99
N CYS A 215 5.26 -2.12 1.94
CA CYS A 215 6.02 -2.56 0.76
C CYS A 215 7.41 -3.09 1.16
N ARG A 216 8.04 -2.49 2.16
CA ARG A 216 9.36 -2.90 2.67
C ARG A 216 9.32 -4.12 3.58
N THR A 217 8.36 -4.15 4.51
CA THR A 217 8.31 -5.15 5.60
C THR A 217 7.52 -6.40 5.24
N GLN A 218 6.60 -6.30 4.28
CA GLN A 218 5.72 -7.37 3.83
C GLN A 218 5.64 -7.36 2.28
N PRO A 219 6.74 -7.67 1.59
CA PRO A 219 6.83 -7.56 0.13
C PRO A 219 5.86 -8.50 -0.62
N ASP A 220 5.33 -9.52 0.04
CA ASP A 220 4.33 -10.44 -0.52
C ASP A 220 2.90 -9.84 -0.58
N LEU A 221 2.71 -8.62 -0.10
CA LEU A 221 1.44 -7.90 -0.19
C LEU A 221 1.33 -7.15 -1.53
N ASP A 222 0.92 -7.84 -2.58
CA ASP A 222 0.80 -7.29 -3.95
C ASP A 222 0.03 -5.96 -4.00
N TRP A 223 -1.04 -5.81 -3.20
CA TRP A 223 -1.86 -4.60 -3.20
C TRP A 223 -1.11 -3.35 -2.75
N THR A 224 -0.18 -3.44 -1.81
CA THR A 224 0.63 -2.28 -1.37
C THR A 224 1.58 -1.83 -2.48
N VAL A 225 2.18 -2.76 -3.20
CA VAL A 225 3.02 -2.50 -4.38
C VAL A 225 2.19 -1.86 -5.49
N LEU A 226 0.98 -2.37 -5.77
CA LEU A 226 0.06 -1.80 -6.76
C LEU A 226 -0.36 -0.37 -6.38
N ILE A 227 -0.66 -0.09 -5.09
CA ILE A 227 -0.94 1.27 -4.62
C ILE A 227 0.24 2.19 -4.92
N ALA A 228 1.45 1.77 -4.57
CA ALA A 228 2.64 2.57 -4.78
C ALA A 228 2.87 2.85 -6.27
N THR A 229 2.88 1.81 -7.12
CA THR A 229 3.24 1.93 -8.54
C THR A 229 2.14 2.56 -9.40
N GLN A 230 0.88 2.21 -9.17
CA GLN A 230 -0.23 2.71 -10.00
C GLN A 230 -0.75 4.08 -9.59
N HIS A 231 -0.51 4.50 -8.33
CA HIS A 231 -1.04 5.75 -7.80
C HIS A 231 0.06 6.68 -7.26
N PHE A 232 0.87 6.25 -6.28
CA PHE A 232 1.79 7.16 -5.57
C PHE A 232 2.89 7.71 -6.46
N LEU A 233 3.55 6.84 -7.26
CA LEU A 233 4.63 7.25 -8.14
C LEU A 233 4.18 8.19 -9.28
N LYS A 234 2.87 8.29 -9.52
CA LYS A 234 2.26 9.17 -10.52
C LYS A 234 1.91 10.56 -9.99
N SER A 235 2.10 10.82 -8.69
CA SER A 235 1.89 12.13 -8.06
C SER A 235 3.22 12.71 -7.57
N SER A 236 3.70 13.78 -8.20
CA SER A 236 4.93 14.44 -7.77
C SER A 236 4.82 15.03 -6.37
N ALA A 237 3.68 15.64 -6.03
CA ALA A 237 3.45 16.22 -4.71
C ALA A 237 3.53 15.14 -3.62
N LEU A 238 2.93 13.98 -3.84
CA LEU A 238 2.97 12.88 -2.91
C LEU A 238 4.38 12.29 -2.77
N VAL A 239 5.10 12.05 -3.89
CA VAL A 239 6.49 11.54 -3.88
C VAL A 239 7.39 12.50 -3.11
N GLU A 240 7.34 13.81 -3.38
CA GLU A 240 8.16 14.82 -2.72
C GLU A 240 7.87 14.88 -1.21
N ASN A 241 6.60 14.88 -0.83
CA ASN A 241 6.18 14.94 0.57
C ASN A 241 6.57 13.65 1.33
N MET A 242 6.33 12.47 0.76
CA MET A 242 6.78 11.21 1.33
C MET A 242 8.31 11.17 1.49
N TYR A 243 9.05 11.43 0.42
CA TYR A 243 10.52 11.38 0.41
C TYR A 243 11.15 12.26 1.48
N SER A 244 10.60 13.46 1.71
CA SER A 244 11.10 14.39 2.74
C SER A 244 10.94 13.84 4.18
N ARG A 245 10.00 12.95 4.42
CA ARG A 245 9.68 12.38 5.74
C ARG A 245 10.16 10.95 5.94
N MET A 246 10.50 10.26 4.86
CA MET A 246 10.99 8.88 4.88
C MET A 246 12.38 8.78 5.51
N SER A 247 12.61 7.69 6.25
CA SER A 247 13.92 7.19 6.58
C SER A 247 14.70 6.79 5.31
N HIS A 248 16.03 6.65 5.42
CA HIS A 248 16.84 6.21 4.28
C HIS A 248 16.41 4.82 3.76
N HIS A 249 16.02 3.90 4.62
CA HIS A 249 15.51 2.57 4.20
C HIS A 249 14.23 2.68 3.34
N GLU A 250 13.29 3.53 3.75
CA GLU A 250 12.05 3.73 3.01
C GLU A 250 12.30 4.43 1.68
N ARG A 251 13.27 5.38 1.63
CA ARG A 251 13.71 6.02 0.38
C ARG A 251 14.29 5.01 -0.59
N VAL A 252 15.12 4.07 -0.11
CA VAL A 252 15.65 2.99 -0.94
C VAL A 252 14.52 2.16 -1.52
N THR A 253 13.53 1.75 -0.70
CA THR A 253 12.36 1.00 -1.19
C THR A 253 11.58 1.78 -2.25
N LEU A 254 11.33 3.07 -2.05
CA LEU A 254 10.68 3.93 -3.05
C LEU A 254 11.46 3.96 -4.37
N LEU A 255 12.79 4.09 -4.28
CA LEU A 255 13.67 4.15 -5.46
C LEU A 255 13.75 2.79 -6.18
N GLU A 256 13.71 1.67 -5.45
CA GLU A 256 13.65 0.33 -6.03
C GLU A 256 12.33 0.11 -6.79
N LEU A 257 11.20 0.55 -6.24
CA LEU A 257 9.90 0.50 -6.96
C LEU A 257 9.92 1.38 -8.21
N LEU A 258 10.48 2.60 -8.12
CA LEU A 258 10.66 3.47 -9.29
C LEU A 258 11.54 2.81 -10.36
N PHE A 259 12.64 2.20 -9.94
CA PHE A 259 13.57 1.52 -10.86
C PHE A 259 12.92 0.33 -11.55
N ALA A 260 12.17 -0.49 -10.81
CA ALA A 260 11.41 -1.61 -11.36
C ALA A 260 10.37 -1.13 -12.38
N GLN A 261 9.61 -0.08 -12.04
CA GLN A 261 8.57 0.50 -12.91
C GLN A 261 9.16 1.03 -14.24
N LEU A 262 10.35 1.69 -14.18
CA LEU A 262 11.03 2.18 -15.37
C LEU A 262 11.51 1.06 -16.31
N ARG A 263 11.74 -0.15 -15.79
CA ARG A 263 12.24 -1.29 -16.58
C ARG A 263 11.15 -2.19 -17.13
N GLU A 264 9.99 -2.20 -16.52
CA GLU A 264 8.88 -3.11 -16.87
C GLU A 264 7.88 -2.47 -17.84
N GLU A 265 7.69 -1.15 -17.78
CA GLU A 265 6.75 -0.45 -18.63
C GLU A 265 7.41 0.02 -19.94
N ASP A 266 6.60 0.14 -21.01
CA ASP A 266 7.02 0.81 -22.22
C ASP A 266 7.52 2.22 -21.86
N PRO A 267 8.70 2.64 -22.35
CA PRO A 267 9.25 3.97 -22.09
C PRO A 267 8.30 5.15 -22.34
N GLU A 268 7.29 4.95 -23.20
CA GLU A 268 6.26 5.97 -23.48
C GLU A 268 5.08 5.94 -22.50
N GLU A 269 4.90 4.86 -21.73
CA GLU A 269 3.74 4.62 -20.85
C GLU A 269 4.07 4.58 -19.35
N CYS A 270 5.32 4.79 -18.94
CA CYS A 270 5.73 4.59 -17.54
C CYS A 270 4.98 5.47 -16.50
N GLY A 271 4.24 6.48 -16.95
CA GLY A 271 3.33 7.30 -16.14
C GLY A 271 3.99 8.13 -15.04
N ILE A 272 5.33 8.07 -14.87
CA ILE A 272 6.07 8.84 -13.88
C ILE A 272 6.18 10.29 -14.37
N PRO A 273 5.73 11.29 -13.59
CA PRO A 273 5.78 12.68 -14.00
C PRO A 273 7.23 13.20 -14.17
N PRO A 274 7.52 14.06 -15.17
CA PRO A 274 8.82 14.70 -15.31
C PRO A 274 9.28 15.48 -14.06
N SER A 275 8.34 16.01 -13.28
CA SER A 275 8.63 16.69 -12.00
C SER A 275 9.28 15.76 -10.97
N VAL A 276 8.89 14.48 -10.90
CA VAL A 276 9.54 13.48 -10.05
C VAL A 276 11.01 13.31 -10.47
N ALA A 277 11.30 13.17 -11.75
CA ALA A 277 12.67 13.04 -12.25
C ALA A 277 13.53 14.26 -11.88
N ARG A 278 12.98 15.47 -12.02
CA ARG A 278 13.65 16.72 -11.61
C ARG A 278 13.91 16.76 -10.11
N PHE A 279 12.94 16.36 -9.30
CA PHE A 279 13.08 16.28 -7.86
C PHE A 279 14.19 15.31 -7.46
N LEU A 280 14.22 14.10 -8.03
CA LEU A 280 15.26 13.10 -7.74
C LEU A 280 16.65 13.56 -8.18
N ALA A 281 16.77 14.26 -9.32
CA ALA A 281 18.01 14.87 -9.76
C ALA A 281 18.52 15.91 -8.76
N ASN A 282 17.64 16.72 -8.18
CA ASN A 282 17.99 17.67 -7.11
C ASN A 282 18.41 16.94 -5.84
N CYS A 283 17.72 15.87 -5.45
CA CYS A 283 18.09 15.05 -4.30
C CYS A 283 19.50 14.45 -4.47
N PHE A 284 19.79 13.90 -5.65
CA PHE A 284 21.12 13.37 -5.98
C PHE A 284 22.18 14.47 -5.92
N LYS A 285 21.98 15.59 -6.59
CA LYS A 285 22.93 16.72 -6.60
C LYS A 285 23.27 17.18 -5.18
N ASN A 286 22.28 17.29 -4.31
CA ASN A 286 22.45 17.81 -2.96
C ASN A 286 23.04 16.80 -1.97
N GLY A 287 22.82 15.50 -2.19
CA GLY A 287 23.21 14.42 -1.27
C GLY A 287 24.37 13.53 -1.76
N CYS A 288 24.84 13.69 -3.00
CA CYS A 288 25.77 12.75 -3.62
C CYS A 288 27.10 12.55 -2.87
N GLY A 289 27.57 13.55 -2.11
CA GLY A 289 28.78 13.46 -1.29
C GLY A 289 28.73 12.42 -0.16
N ALA A 290 27.54 12.02 0.29
CA ALA A 290 27.39 11.04 1.36
C ALA A 290 28.06 9.69 1.04
N VAL A 291 28.12 9.30 -0.24
CA VAL A 291 28.79 8.06 -0.66
C VAL A 291 30.28 8.01 -0.31
N LEU A 292 30.93 9.15 -0.19
CA LEU A 292 32.37 9.22 0.13
C LEU A 292 32.67 8.74 1.54
N THR A 293 31.71 8.79 2.44
CA THR A 293 31.86 8.28 3.82
C THR A 293 32.15 6.77 3.86
N LEU A 294 31.70 6.03 2.84
CA LEU A 294 31.98 4.59 2.73
C LEU A 294 33.48 4.27 2.54
N ALA A 295 34.31 5.26 2.12
CA ALA A 295 35.73 5.07 1.92
C ALA A 295 36.53 5.14 3.23
N THR A 296 36.00 5.79 4.26
CA THR A 296 36.76 6.11 5.48
C THR A 296 36.95 4.95 6.44
N GLY A 297 36.20 3.84 6.25
CA GLY A 297 36.34 2.60 7.06
C GLY A 297 36.14 2.78 8.57
N SER A 298 35.94 4.00 9.05
CA SER A 298 35.55 4.27 10.43
C SER A 298 34.13 3.77 10.59
N THR A 299 33.83 3.04 11.66
CA THR A 299 32.54 2.52 12.08
C THR A 299 31.42 3.53 11.78
N SER A 300 30.98 3.54 10.53
CA SER A 300 29.85 4.33 10.11
C SER A 300 28.63 3.77 10.86
N SER A 301 27.87 4.64 11.52
CA SER A 301 26.57 4.26 12.04
C SER A 301 25.75 3.67 10.89
N GLU A 302 24.83 2.77 11.19
CA GLU A 302 23.89 2.19 10.20
C GLU A 302 23.25 3.29 9.34
N GLU A 303 22.94 4.43 9.94
CA GLU A 303 22.34 5.58 9.28
C GLU A 303 23.21 6.14 8.15
N VAL A 304 24.52 6.27 8.35
CA VAL A 304 25.47 6.76 7.32
C VAL A 304 25.56 5.78 6.14
N LEU A 305 25.53 4.47 6.43
CA LEU A 305 25.49 3.46 5.39
C LEU A 305 24.20 3.57 4.56
N GLN A 306 23.07 3.75 5.21
CA GLN A 306 21.76 3.86 4.54
C GLN A 306 21.65 5.16 3.73
N GLU A 307 22.23 6.26 4.19
CA GLU A 307 22.32 7.50 3.40
C GLU A 307 23.13 7.26 2.11
N ALA A 308 24.25 6.60 2.20
CA ALA A 308 25.06 6.27 1.03
C ALA A 308 24.35 5.32 0.06
N LEU A 309 23.62 4.32 0.56
CA LEU A 309 22.78 3.43 -0.26
C LEU A 309 21.66 4.20 -0.97
N THR A 310 21.06 5.19 -0.32
CA THR A 310 20.07 6.08 -0.96
C THR A 310 20.68 6.82 -2.16
N VAL A 311 21.92 7.30 -2.05
CA VAL A 311 22.62 7.96 -3.18
C VAL A 311 22.87 6.98 -4.33
N ILE A 312 23.26 5.74 -4.03
CA ILE A 312 23.49 4.71 -5.04
C ILE A 312 22.18 4.40 -5.78
N SER A 313 21.08 4.19 -5.06
CA SER A 313 19.75 3.93 -5.66
C SER A 313 19.25 5.12 -6.47
N LEU A 314 19.49 6.37 -6.03
CA LEU A 314 19.21 7.58 -6.83
C LEU A 314 19.98 7.58 -8.14
N LEU A 315 21.26 7.24 -8.12
CA LEU A 315 22.09 7.15 -9.33
C LEU A 315 21.55 6.09 -10.30
N ASP A 316 21.15 4.93 -9.80
CA ASP A 316 20.60 3.85 -10.61
C ASP A 316 19.31 4.27 -11.32
N VAL A 317 18.37 4.91 -10.59
CA VAL A 317 17.14 5.47 -11.14
C VAL A 317 17.44 6.54 -12.20
N LEU A 318 18.35 7.48 -11.93
CA LEU A 318 18.71 8.53 -12.89
C LEU A 318 19.38 7.97 -14.14
N CYS A 319 20.22 6.92 -14.01
CA CYS A 319 20.80 6.21 -15.14
C CYS A 319 19.71 5.58 -16.02
N GLU A 320 18.70 4.97 -15.40
CA GLU A 320 17.61 4.35 -16.14
C GLU A 320 16.74 5.40 -16.83
N MET A 321 16.31 6.45 -16.12
CA MET A 321 15.55 7.56 -16.69
C MET A 321 16.23 8.20 -17.90
N THR A 322 17.54 8.36 -17.86
CA THR A 322 18.31 9.04 -18.92
C THR A 322 18.77 8.12 -20.05
N SER A 323 18.56 6.79 -19.97
CA SER A 323 19.00 5.83 -21.02
C SER A 323 18.01 5.77 -22.19
N ASP A 324 16.77 5.34 -21.94
CA ASP A 324 15.82 4.98 -22.98
C ASP A 324 14.52 5.78 -22.95
N HIS A 325 14.28 6.52 -21.86
CA HIS A 325 13.06 7.27 -21.66
C HIS A 325 13.15 8.70 -22.21
N ARG A 326 12.66 8.92 -23.43
CA ARG A 326 12.70 10.22 -24.12
C ARG A 326 12.07 11.35 -23.31
N GLN A 327 11.05 11.06 -22.53
CA GLN A 327 10.37 12.04 -21.67
C GLN A 327 11.26 12.65 -20.59
N PHE A 328 12.38 12.00 -20.22
CA PHE A 328 13.33 12.49 -19.21
C PHE A 328 14.60 13.11 -19.80
N MET A 329 14.71 13.23 -21.14
CA MET A 329 15.87 13.83 -21.81
C MET A 329 16.11 15.29 -21.41
N PHE A 330 15.09 16.00 -20.88
CA PHE A 330 15.26 17.34 -20.33
C PHE A 330 16.23 17.39 -19.14
N LEU A 331 16.55 16.25 -18.50
CA LEU A 331 17.57 16.15 -17.44
C LEU A 331 18.98 16.49 -17.96
N GLN A 332 19.23 16.41 -19.26
CA GLN A 332 20.49 16.89 -19.87
C GLN A 332 20.70 18.39 -19.63
N ASP A 333 19.61 19.16 -19.56
CA ASP A 333 19.65 20.60 -19.31
C ASP A 333 19.47 20.97 -17.84
N HIS A 334 19.42 19.96 -16.95
CA HIS A 334 19.26 20.19 -15.52
C HIS A 334 20.50 20.94 -14.97
N PRO A 335 20.30 22.06 -14.23
CA PRO A 335 21.40 22.83 -13.67
C PRO A 335 22.30 21.97 -12.77
N ASP A 336 23.58 21.98 -13.06
CA ASP A 336 24.66 21.36 -12.25
C ASP A 336 24.63 19.83 -12.12
N LEU A 337 23.60 19.09 -12.61
CA LEU A 337 23.56 17.63 -12.49
C LEU A 337 24.81 16.99 -13.10
N LEU A 338 25.17 17.38 -14.33
CA LEU A 338 26.38 16.89 -15.01
C LEU A 338 27.63 17.25 -14.21
N VAL A 339 27.75 18.50 -13.78
CA VAL A 339 28.93 18.98 -13.06
C VAL A 339 29.13 18.23 -11.75
N SER A 340 28.04 18.12 -10.94
CA SER A 340 28.07 17.37 -9.68
C SER A 340 28.43 15.89 -9.87
N THR A 341 27.95 15.28 -10.97
CA THR A 341 28.25 13.88 -11.29
C THR A 341 29.74 13.70 -11.66
N VAL A 342 30.30 14.63 -12.45
CA VAL A 342 31.74 14.61 -12.82
C VAL A 342 32.62 14.85 -11.60
N GLU A 343 32.30 15.83 -10.77
CA GLU A 343 33.03 16.14 -9.53
C GLU A 343 33.01 14.93 -8.58
N LEU A 344 31.86 14.28 -8.41
CA LEU A 344 31.76 13.08 -7.60
C LEU A 344 32.61 11.94 -8.16
N LEU A 345 32.61 11.71 -9.48
CA LEU A 345 33.46 10.69 -10.11
C LEU A 345 34.96 10.98 -9.83
N GLN A 346 35.39 12.24 -9.95
CA GLN A 346 36.76 12.66 -9.65
C GLN A 346 37.13 12.41 -8.19
N GLN A 347 36.26 12.77 -7.25
CA GLN A 347 36.46 12.56 -5.82
C GLN A 347 36.55 11.07 -5.47
N VAL A 348 35.59 10.25 -5.93
CA VAL A 348 35.58 8.79 -5.72
C VAL A 348 36.84 8.15 -6.33
N HIS A 349 37.31 8.63 -7.48
CA HIS A 349 38.54 8.14 -8.10
C HIS A 349 39.78 8.52 -7.27
N ALA A 350 39.88 9.76 -6.81
CA ALA A 350 40.95 10.23 -5.98
C ALA A 350 41.05 9.48 -4.66
N VAL A 351 39.93 9.30 -3.97
CA VAL A 351 39.82 8.53 -2.71
C VAL A 351 40.21 7.07 -2.94
N GLY A 352 39.76 6.45 -4.04
CA GLY A 352 40.10 5.07 -4.38
C GLY A 352 41.59 4.86 -4.72
N LYS A 353 42.30 5.92 -5.12
CA LYS A 353 43.77 5.89 -5.33
C LYS A 353 44.56 6.15 -4.05
N ALA A 354 44.03 6.94 -3.14
CA ALA A 354 44.75 7.39 -1.94
C ALA A 354 44.99 6.28 -0.91
N SER A 355 44.06 5.30 -0.83
CA SER A 355 44.13 4.18 0.11
C SER A 355 43.38 2.98 -0.40
N LYS A 356 43.68 1.78 0.12
CA LYS A 356 42.90 0.59 -0.18
C LYS A 356 41.55 0.69 0.52
N ASN A 357 40.52 0.93 -0.25
CA ASN A 357 39.11 1.06 0.21
C ASN A 357 38.15 0.48 -0.84
N ILE A 358 36.83 0.56 -0.59
CA ILE A 358 35.80 0.02 -1.47
C ILE A 358 35.81 0.61 -2.91
N PHE A 359 36.40 1.79 -3.10
CA PHE A 359 36.55 2.46 -4.40
C PHE A 359 37.88 2.18 -5.09
N SER A 360 38.76 1.42 -4.46
CA SER A 360 40.05 1.04 -5.08
C SER A 360 39.79 0.09 -6.26
N THR A 361 40.53 0.30 -7.35
CA THR A 361 40.48 -0.63 -8.49
C THR A 361 41.03 -1.98 -8.06
N ALA A 362 40.27 -3.05 -8.29
CA ALA A 362 40.74 -4.41 -8.12
C ALA A 362 41.87 -4.65 -9.10
N GLN A 363 43.11 -4.82 -8.60
CA GLN A 363 44.29 -5.03 -9.43
C GLN A 363 44.42 -6.46 -9.98
N ASN A 364 43.51 -7.39 -9.65
CA ASN A 364 43.55 -8.77 -10.10
C ASN A 364 42.24 -9.25 -10.65
N PHE A 365 42.16 -9.35 -11.98
CA PHE A 365 41.12 -10.12 -12.69
C PHE A 365 41.16 -11.63 -12.36
N SER A 366 42.19 -12.12 -11.71
CA SER A 366 42.41 -13.55 -11.39
C SER A 366 41.53 -14.10 -10.26
N SER A 367 40.85 -13.25 -9.51
CA SER A 367 39.92 -13.70 -8.46
C SER A 367 38.49 -13.89 -8.95
N LEU A 368 38.22 -13.67 -10.24
CA LEU A 368 36.88 -13.84 -10.87
C LEU A 368 36.68 -15.22 -11.50
N SER A 369 37.67 -16.12 -11.45
CA SER A 369 37.62 -17.47 -12.04
C SER A 369 37.75 -18.60 -11.01
N GLY A 370 37.35 -18.40 -9.76
CA GLY A 370 37.27 -19.42 -8.73
C GLY A 370 35.83 -19.82 -8.42
N ASP A 371 35.53 -21.08 -8.62
CA ASP A 371 34.27 -21.75 -8.32
C ASP A 371 33.64 -21.37 -6.99
N GLY A 372 32.31 -21.15 -7.02
CA GLY A 372 31.39 -21.51 -5.94
C GLY A 372 31.45 -20.59 -4.72
N ASP A 373 30.74 -19.52 -4.71
CA ASP A 373 29.77 -19.14 -3.70
C ASP A 373 29.16 -17.76 -4.07
N SER A 374 27.89 -17.59 -3.80
CA SER A 374 27.14 -16.36 -4.06
C SER A 374 27.83 -15.14 -3.43
N SER A 375 28.82 -14.57 -4.12
CA SER A 375 29.35 -13.27 -3.76
C SER A 375 28.28 -12.24 -4.14
N SER A 376 27.55 -11.78 -3.12
CA SER A 376 26.77 -10.57 -3.15
C SER A 376 27.53 -9.51 -3.94
N HIS A 377 27.05 -9.11 -5.11
CA HIS A 377 27.58 -7.94 -5.83
C HIS A 377 27.40 -6.75 -4.89
N SER A 378 28.48 -6.32 -4.26
CA SER A 378 28.45 -5.09 -3.45
C SER A 378 27.95 -3.97 -4.36
N PRO A 379 26.87 -3.27 -4.03
CA PRO A 379 26.30 -2.20 -4.85
C PRO A 379 27.32 -1.10 -5.18
N VAL A 380 28.39 -1.04 -4.41
CA VAL A 380 29.50 -0.08 -4.59
C VAL A 380 30.44 -0.44 -5.74
N ILE A 381 30.52 -1.72 -6.15
CA ILE A 381 31.44 -2.15 -7.22
C ILE A 381 31.07 -1.51 -8.56
N SER A 382 29.78 -1.36 -8.84
CA SER A 382 29.26 -0.76 -10.08
C SER A 382 29.16 0.77 -10.03
N PHE A 383 29.33 1.40 -8.86
CA PHE A 383 29.03 2.82 -8.65
C PHE A 383 29.77 3.75 -9.62
N LYS A 384 31.10 3.56 -9.81
CA LYS A 384 31.87 4.35 -10.79
C LYS A 384 31.36 4.13 -12.22
N ALA A 385 31.01 2.91 -12.57
CA ALA A 385 30.46 2.60 -13.89
C ALA A 385 29.13 3.31 -14.13
N HIS A 386 28.27 3.37 -13.11
CA HIS A 386 26.99 4.09 -13.18
C HIS A 386 27.19 5.62 -13.26
N LEU A 387 28.18 6.20 -12.56
CA LEU A 387 28.55 7.62 -12.74
C LEU A 387 28.96 7.90 -14.20
N VAL A 388 29.80 7.02 -14.77
CA VAL A 388 30.22 7.14 -16.19
C VAL A 388 29.04 7.00 -17.13
N ARG A 389 28.11 6.03 -16.85
CA ARG A 389 26.88 5.86 -17.61
C ARG A 389 26.01 7.11 -17.57
N LEU A 390 25.81 7.71 -16.40
CA LEU A 390 25.01 8.93 -16.26
C LEU A 390 25.64 10.09 -17.03
N ILE A 391 26.97 10.29 -16.93
CA ILE A 391 27.69 11.32 -17.70
C ILE A 391 27.50 11.09 -19.21
N GLY A 392 27.66 9.85 -19.68
CA GLY A 392 27.44 9.48 -21.07
C GLY A 392 26.03 9.80 -21.56
N ASN A 393 25.01 9.45 -20.78
CA ASN A 393 23.61 9.73 -21.09
C ASN A 393 23.33 11.24 -21.15
N LEU A 394 23.85 12.02 -20.18
CA LEU A 394 23.67 13.47 -20.13
C LEU A 394 24.42 14.19 -21.27
N CYS A 395 25.49 13.60 -21.81
CA CYS A 395 26.24 14.14 -22.94
C CYS A 395 25.77 13.62 -24.29
N TYR A 396 24.90 12.62 -24.36
CA TYR A 396 24.45 12.02 -25.60
C TYR A 396 23.71 13.05 -26.47
N SER A 397 24.21 13.31 -27.65
CA SER A 397 23.68 14.31 -28.60
C SER A 397 23.54 15.74 -28.03
N ASN A 398 24.25 16.07 -26.94
CA ASN A 398 24.24 17.40 -26.30
C ASN A 398 25.62 18.03 -26.32
N THR A 399 25.90 18.86 -27.36
CA THR A 399 27.18 19.51 -27.57
C THR A 399 27.59 20.44 -26.42
N ASN A 400 26.61 21.11 -25.78
CA ASN A 400 26.89 21.98 -24.63
C ASN A 400 27.45 21.18 -23.45
N ASN A 401 26.87 20.02 -23.16
CA ASN A 401 27.33 19.14 -22.10
C ASN A 401 28.66 18.47 -22.46
N GLN A 402 28.86 18.07 -23.72
CA GLN A 402 30.13 17.53 -24.19
C GLN A 402 31.30 18.55 -23.96
N ASN A 403 31.07 19.83 -24.27
CA ASN A 403 32.07 20.88 -24.06
C ASN A 403 32.37 21.20 -22.59
N LYS A 404 31.48 20.83 -21.66
CA LYS A 404 31.71 21.00 -20.20
C LYS A 404 32.62 19.93 -19.60
N VAL A 405 32.70 18.75 -20.23
CA VAL A 405 33.48 17.61 -19.70
C VAL A 405 34.80 17.36 -20.45
N CYS A 406 35.03 18.07 -21.58
CA CYS A 406 36.29 18.13 -22.27
C CYS A 406 37.23 19.16 -21.66
#